data_831b4fa252f08f5d8f1265d20d79608f
#
_entry.id   831b4fa252f08f5d8f1265d20d79608f
#
_cell.length_a   1.000
_cell.length_b   1.000
_cell.length_c   1.000
_cell.angle_alpha   90.00
_cell.angle_beta   90.00
_cell.angle_gamma   90.00
#
_symmetry.space_group_name_H-M   'P 1'
#
loop_
_entity.id
_entity.type
_entity.pdbx_description
1 polymer ?
#
loop_
_entity_poly.entity_id
_entity_poly.type
_entity_poly.pdbx_seq_one_letter_code
_entity_poly.pdbx_strand_id
1 'polypeptide(L)'
;EMPPKGPLRVRVRSPDERDRYVPSADRLLTSVANAVGKRAIGVILTGMGDDGVQGARAILDAGGIVIAESELTAVVYGMPGSAVRAGATTMTLPLPEIGDWIAKL
;
A
#
# COMPACT_ATOMS: atom_id res chain seq x y z
N GLU A 1 4.61 0.26 -17.67
CA GLU A 1 6.02 0.04 -17.42
C GLU A 1 6.32 -1.45 -17.30
N MET A 2 7.39 -1.88 -17.94
CA MET A 2 7.76 -3.31 -17.94
C MET A 2 8.37 -3.69 -16.60
N PRO A 3 8.00 -4.86 -16.05
CA PRO A 3 8.64 -5.33 -14.84
C PRO A 3 10.13 -5.63 -15.09
N PRO A 4 10.96 -5.54 -14.05
CA PRO A 4 12.38 -5.84 -14.19
C PRO A 4 12.59 -7.30 -14.60
N LYS A 5 13.68 -7.54 -15.32
CA LYS A 5 14.10 -8.91 -15.65
C LYS A 5 14.73 -9.54 -14.41
N GLY A 6 14.45 -10.82 -14.20
CA GLY A 6 15.01 -11.57 -13.09
C GLY A 6 14.17 -11.49 -11.83
N PRO A 7 14.66 -12.05 -10.72
CA PRO A 7 13.90 -12.12 -9.48
C PRO A 7 13.75 -10.75 -8.82
N LEU A 8 12.63 -10.56 -8.12
CA LEU A 8 12.43 -9.38 -7.30
C LEU A 8 13.40 -9.40 -6.12
N ARG A 9 13.89 -8.22 -5.75
CA ARG A 9 14.82 -8.07 -4.63
C ARG A 9 14.35 -6.96 -3.71
N VAL A 10 14.60 -7.15 -2.42
CA VAL A 10 14.40 -6.12 -1.42
C VAL A 10 15.72 -5.39 -1.20
N ARG A 11 15.68 -4.06 -1.25
CA ARG A 11 16.85 -3.22 -0.98
C ARG A 11 16.55 -2.32 0.20
N VAL A 12 17.43 -2.36 1.18
CA VAL A 12 17.35 -1.44 2.32
C VAL A 12 18.20 -0.22 1.99
N ARG A 13 17.63 0.96 2.15
CA ARG A 13 18.28 2.23 1.84
C ARG A 13 18.28 3.13 3.07
N SER A 14 19.30 3.98 3.16
CA SER A 14 19.32 5.00 4.21
C SER A 14 18.21 6.01 4.02
N PRO A 15 17.59 6.50 5.10
CA PRO A 15 16.55 7.52 4.97
C PRO A 15 17.10 8.82 4.42
N ASP A 16 16.23 9.56 3.70
CA ASP A 16 16.48 10.89 3.17
C ASP A 16 15.93 11.92 4.18
N GLU A 17 16.47 13.12 4.21
CA GLU A 17 15.98 14.19 5.08
C GLU A 17 14.49 14.51 4.86
N ARG A 18 13.98 14.26 3.67
CA ARG A 18 12.58 14.52 3.31
C ARG A 18 11.64 13.43 3.76
N ASP A 19 12.16 12.32 4.29
CA ASP A 19 11.32 11.21 4.74
C ASP A 19 10.63 11.59 6.06
N ARG A 20 9.31 11.72 6.01
CA ARG A 20 8.49 11.99 7.20
C ARG A 20 8.36 10.76 8.09
N TYR A 21 8.46 9.58 7.51
CA TYR A 21 8.31 8.29 8.20
C TYR A 21 9.46 7.37 7.83
N VAL A 22 10.00 6.66 8.82
CA VAL A 22 11.09 5.70 8.64
C VAL A 22 10.78 4.48 9.51
N PRO A 23 10.54 3.30 8.94
CA PRO A 23 10.37 3.04 7.50
C PRO A 23 9.12 3.70 6.93
N SER A 24 9.08 3.85 5.61
CA SER A 24 8.00 4.56 4.94
C SER A 24 7.18 3.60 4.08
N ALA A 25 5.86 3.57 4.32
CA ALA A 25 4.93 2.80 3.51
C ALA A 25 4.86 3.36 2.09
N ASP A 26 4.90 4.69 1.94
CA ASP A 26 4.88 5.31 0.62
C ASP A 26 6.05 4.86 -0.25
N ARG A 27 7.24 4.81 0.31
CA ARG A 27 8.42 4.35 -0.43
C ARG A 27 8.30 2.88 -0.83
N LEU A 28 7.85 2.03 0.10
CA LEU A 28 7.67 0.62 -0.19
C LEU A 28 6.64 0.40 -1.30
N LEU A 29 5.45 0.97 -1.15
CA LEU A 29 4.37 0.78 -2.11
C LEU A 29 4.72 1.34 -3.48
N THR A 30 5.35 2.51 -3.53
CA THR A 30 5.79 3.10 -4.79
C THR A 30 6.81 2.21 -5.49
N SER A 31 7.75 1.64 -4.74
CA SER A 31 8.75 0.73 -5.33
C SER A 31 8.11 -0.52 -5.90
N VAL A 32 7.09 -1.06 -5.22
CA VAL A 32 6.35 -2.24 -5.71
C VAL A 32 5.58 -1.89 -6.99
N ALA A 33 4.91 -0.73 -7.02
CA ALA A 33 4.21 -0.26 -8.22
C ALA A 33 5.15 -0.17 -9.42
N ASN A 34 6.36 0.38 -9.20
CA ASN A 34 7.35 0.51 -10.26
C ASN A 34 7.91 -0.85 -10.71
N ALA A 35 8.03 -1.79 -9.77
CA ALA A 35 8.64 -3.09 -10.07
C ALA A 35 7.70 -4.05 -10.80
N VAL A 36 6.41 -4.10 -10.40
CA VAL A 36 5.49 -5.14 -10.90
C VAL A 36 4.23 -4.58 -11.56
N GLY A 37 4.03 -3.28 -11.54
CA GLY A 37 2.93 -2.63 -12.25
C GLY A 37 1.56 -3.15 -11.83
N LYS A 38 0.74 -3.54 -12.80
CA LYS A 38 -0.64 -3.96 -12.56
C LYS A 38 -0.78 -5.23 -11.72
N ARG A 39 0.32 -5.95 -11.46
CA ARG A 39 0.30 -7.12 -10.57
C ARG A 39 0.46 -6.75 -9.10
N ALA A 40 0.65 -5.47 -8.80
CA ALA A 40 0.83 -5.00 -7.43
C ALA A 40 -0.48 -5.05 -6.65
N ILE A 41 -0.41 -5.48 -5.40
CA ILE A 41 -1.51 -5.43 -4.45
C ILE A 41 -0.97 -4.75 -3.19
N GLY A 42 -1.57 -3.61 -2.83
CA GLY A 42 -1.23 -2.90 -1.60
C GLY A 42 -2.32 -3.12 -0.57
N VAL A 43 -1.92 -3.37 0.67
CA VAL A 43 -2.84 -3.52 1.79
C VAL A 43 -2.44 -2.53 2.86
N ILE A 44 -3.37 -1.66 3.25
CA ILE A 44 -3.13 -0.65 4.30
C ILE A 44 -3.94 -1.03 5.52
N LEU A 45 -3.23 -1.39 6.58
CA LEU A 45 -3.83 -1.83 7.83
C LEU A 45 -3.79 -0.70 8.87
N THR A 46 -4.30 -0.99 10.06
CA THR A 46 -4.32 -0.06 11.20
C THR A 46 -3.00 0.71 11.31
N GLY A 47 -3.08 2.01 11.58
CA GLY A 47 -1.91 2.86 11.74
C GLY A 47 -2.27 4.31 11.82
N MET A 48 -1.36 5.11 12.39
CA MET A 48 -1.52 6.56 12.52
C MET A 48 -0.95 7.29 11.30
N GLY A 49 -1.47 8.48 11.04
CA GLY A 49 -0.95 9.36 10.02
C GLY A 49 -1.45 9.05 8.63
N ASP A 50 -0.73 9.56 7.66
CA ASP A 50 -1.09 9.49 6.24
C ASP A 50 -0.04 8.79 5.37
N ASP A 51 0.92 8.11 5.98
CA ASP A 51 1.87 7.30 5.22
C ASP A 51 1.11 6.21 4.47
N GLY A 52 1.46 5.99 3.22
CA GLY A 52 0.79 5.03 2.38
C GLY A 52 -0.14 5.63 1.34
N VAL A 53 -0.58 6.89 1.49
CA VAL A 53 -1.50 7.51 0.52
C VAL A 53 -0.87 7.65 -0.85
N GLN A 54 0.35 8.19 -0.92
CA GLN A 54 1.06 8.38 -2.19
C GLN A 54 1.42 7.04 -2.82
N GLY A 55 1.86 6.09 -2.00
CA GLY A 55 2.19 4.74 -2.48
C GLY A 55 0.96 3.99 -2.98
N ALA A 56 -0.18 4.13 -2.27
CA ALA A 56 -1.43 3.55 -2.74
C ALA A 56 -1.83 4.14 -4.09
N ARG A 57 -1.72 5.46 -4.23
CA ARG A 57 -2.00 6.12 -5.50
C ARG A 57 -1.10 5.58 -6.62
N ALA A 58 0.19 5.37 -6.33
CA ALA A 58 1.12 4.84 -7.31
C ALA A 58 0.70 3.43 -7.77
N ILE A 59 0.24 2.58 -6.84
CA ILE A 59 -0.26 1.25 -7.20
C ILE A 59 -1.50 1.34 -8.08
N LEU A 60 -2.47 2.20 -7.74
CA LEU A 60 -3.66 2.37 -8.56
C LEU A 60 -3.31 2.89 -9.95
N ASP A 61 -2.42 3.88 -10.03
CA ASP A 61 -2.01 4.45 -11.32
C ASP A 61 -1.27 3.42 -12.19
N ALA A 62 -0.62 2.45 -11.57
CA ALA A 62 0.03 1.35 -12.28
C ALA A 62 -0.93 0.23 -12.67
N GLY A 63 -2.21 0.35 -12.32
CA GLY A 63 -3.23 -0.65 -12.61
C GLY A 63 -3.38 -1.74 -11.57
N GLY A 64 -2.75 -1.59 -10.41
CA GLY A 64 -2.82 -2.54 -9.31
C GLY A 64 -4.06 -2.34 -8.43
N ILE A 65 -4.12 -3.10 -7.36
CA ILE A 65 -5.24 -3.11 -6.41
C ILE A 65 -4.75 -2.62 -5.05
N VAL A 66 -5.56 -1.78 -4.40
CA VAL A 66 -5.28 -1.33 -3.03
C VAL A 66 -6.49 -1.64 -2.15
N ILE A 67 -6.23 -2.34 -1.05
CA ILE A 67 -7.24 -2.67 -0.04
C ILE A 67 -6.90 -1.93 1.24
N ALA A 68 -7.85 -1.18 1.78
CA ALA A 68 -7.70 -0.53 3.08
C ALA A 68 -8.54 -1.27 4.12
N GLU A 69 -7.99 -1.40 5.32
CA GLU A 69 -8.73 -2.00 6.43
C GLU A 69 -9.90 -1.11 6.81
N SER A 70 -11.08 -1.75 6.98
CA SER A 70 -12.31 -1.06 7.38
C SER A 70 -12.17 -0.44 8.78
N GLU A 71 -12.86 0.67 8.98
CA GLU A 71 -13.00 1.30 10.29
C GLU A 71 -13.56 0.33 11.34
N LEU A 72 -14.35 -0.65 10.90
CA LEU A 72 -14.95 -1.64 11.80
C LEU A 72 -13.92 -2.45 12.59
N THR A 73 -12.75 -2.70 12.00
CA THR A 73 -11.72 -3.53 12.63
C THR A 73 -10.43 -2.78 12.90
N ALA A 74 -10.18 -1.65 12.25
CA ALA A 74 -8.93 -0.91 12.47
C ALA A 74 -8.90 -0.32 13.88
N VAL A 75 -7.86 -0.66 14.63
CA VAL A 75 -7.65 -0.09 15.97
C VAL A 75 -7.37 1.41 15.85
N VAL A 76 -6.55 1.79 14.88
CA VAL A 76 -6.29 3.19 14.54
C VAL A 76 -6.55 3.37 13.05
N TYR A 77 -7.59 4.13 12.72
CA TYR A 77 -8.04 4.31 11.34
C TYR A 77 -7.34 5.50 10.65
N GLY A 78 -6.12 5.83 11.05
CA GLY A 78 -5.37 6.95 10.47
C GLY A 78 -4.92 6.68 9.04
N MET A 79 -4.03 5.71 8.86
CA MET A 79 -3.50 5.36 7.54
C MET A 79 -4.59 4.85 6.59
N PRO A 80 -5.42 3.84 6.97
CA PRO A 80 -6.47 3.40 6.07
C PRO A 80 -7.45 4.50 5.73
N GLY A 81 -7.87 5.29 6.73
CA GLY A 81 -8.80 6.39 6.53
C GLY A 81 -8.25 7.48 5.62
N SER A 82 -6.97 7.81 5.76
CA SER A 82 -6.33 8.78 4.87
C SER A 82 -6.34 8.31 3.41
N ALA A 83 -6.06 7.05 3.17
CA ALA A 83 -6.08 6.48 1.82
C ALA A 83 -7.51 6.49 1.24
N VAL A 84 -8.51 6.13 2.05
CA VAL A 84 -9.91 6.15 1.63
C VAL A 84 -10.37 7.57 1.27
N ARG A 85 -10.07 8.55 2.13
CA ARG A 85 -10.46 9.94 1.89
C ARG A 85 -9.79 10.52 0.65
N ALA A 86 -8.60 10.07 0.34
CA ALA A 86 -7.87 10.51 -0.86
C ALA A 86 -8.34 9.80 -2.13
N GLY A 87 -9.27 8.86 -2.04
CA GLY A 87 -9.70 8.08 -3.18
C GLY A 87 -8.62 7.14 -3.70
N ALA A 88 -7.70 6.72 -2.83
CA ALA A 88 -6.53 5.93 -3.22
C ALA A 88 -6.71 4.44 -2.94
N THR A 89 -7.95 3.96 -2.88
CA THR A 89 -8.24 2.56 -2.59
C THR A 89 -9.16 1.95 -3.62
N THR A 90 -8.99 0.64 -3.87
CA THR A 90 -9.91 -0.12 -4.71
C THR A 90 -11.11 -0.58 -3.89
N MET A 91 -10.87 -1.05 -2.67
CA MET A 91 -11.92 -1.53 -1.79
C MET A 91 -11.50 -1.39 -0.33
N THR A 92 -12.49 -1.45 0.55
CA THR A 92 -12.31 -1.41 2.00
C THR A 92 -12.93 -2.68 2.58
N LEU A 93 -12.16 -3.43 3.37
CA LEU A 93 -12.62 -4.69 3.95
C LEU A 93 -12.22 -4.77 5.41
N PRO A 94 -13.07 -5.39 6.27
CA PRO A 94 -12.65 -5.75 7.62
C PRO A 94 -11.49 -6.75 7.58
N LEU A 95 -10.66 -6.74 8.61
CA LEU A 95 -9.42 -7.53 8.63
C LEU A 95 -9.61 -9.02 8.29
N PRO A 96 -10.63 -9.73 8.86
CA PRO A 96 -10.82 -11.14 8.49
C PRO A 96 -11.09 -11.34 7.00
N GLU A 97 -11.83 -10.42 6.38
CA GLU A 97 -12.15 -10.52 4.96
C GLU A 97 -10.95 -10.23 4.08
N ILE A 98 -10.02 -9.37 4.53
CA ILE A 98 -8.77 -9.14 3.83
C ILE A 98 -7.96 -10.44 3.77
N GLY A 99 -7.87 -11.15 4.90
CA GLY A 99 -7.18 -12.43 4.95
C GLY A 99 -7.81 -13.45 4.00
N ASP A 100 -9.13 -13.55 4.00
CA ASP A 100 -9.85 -14.45 3.10
C ASP A 100 -9.61 -14.08 1.64
N TRP A 101 -9.63 -12.79 1.33
CA TRP A 101 -9.40 -12.32 -0.04
C TRP A 101 -8.00 -12.70 -0.54
N ILE A 102 -6.99 -12.49 0.30
CA ILE A 102 -5.60 -12.85 -0.04
C ILE A 102 -5.47 -14.36 -0.24
N ALA A 103 -6.11 -15.15 0.62
CA ALA A 103 -6.03 -16.61 0.55
C ALA A 103 -6.61 -17.18 -0.74
N LYS A 104 -7.46 -16.44 -1.43
CA LYS A 104 -8.09 -16.88 -2.68
C LYS A 104 -7.34 -16.44 -3.94
N LEU A 105 -6.21 -15.77 -3.78
CA LEU A 105 -5.42 -15.32 -4.93
C LEU A 105 -4.79 -16.48 -5.70
#